data_dacb2be8fe6fe33c965a49a095a876a4
#
_entry.id   dacb2be8fe6fe33c965a49a095a876a4
#
_cell.length_a   1.000
_cell.length_b   1.000
_cell.length_c   1.000
_cell.angle_alpha   90.00
_cell.angle_beta   90.00
_cell.angle_gamma   90.00
#
_symmetry.space_group_name_H-M   'P 1'
#
loop_
_entity.id
_entity.type
_entity.pdbx_description
1 polymer ?
#
loop_
_entity_poly.entity_id
_entity_poly.type
_entity_poly.pdbx_seq_one_letter_code
_entity_poly.pdbx_strand_id
1 'polypeptide(L)'
;MDGPLWFIRNLYIVMLISPIIYALIKRMKIWWLIPFLLLWILGFSIFKNGIMIAFIFFSLGAGLSICKHHLVIDKHVVLFSLLFCLTIILRYNFHHESISFILSKINILTGILFSISFATYMNKRWKIDSYTQFLGSISFFIYCLHDLMLPFIKTFWINFYKNHNILFNGWMYIGVIITDICLCILIYFILRKISPQITTILLGGR
;
A
#
# COMPACT_ATOMS: atom_id res chain seq x y z
N MET A 1 -10.69 -7.49 16.62
CA MET A 1 -9.73 -6.88 15.65
C MET A 1 -10.13 -7.37 14.28
N ASP A 2 -10.58 -6.45 13.41
CA ASP A 2 -10.97 -6.82 12.05
C ASP A 2 -9.67 -6.98 11.25
N GLY A 3 -9.18 -8.21 11.09
CA GLY A 3 -7.99 -8.55 10.31
C GLY A 3 -8.07 -8.04 8.86
N PRO A 4 -7.36 -8.64 7.89
CA PRO A 4 -7.22 -8.13 6.51
C PRO A 4 -8.55 -7.94 5.78
N LEU A 5 -9.62 -8.53 6.28
CA LEU A 5 -10.97 -8.42 5.72
C LEU A 5 -11.52 -6.98 5.70
N TRP A 6 -11.04 -6.09 6.58
CA TRP A 6 -11.47 -4.69 6.61
C TRP A 6 -11.15 -3.94 5.31
N PHE A 7 -9.99 -4.22 4.72
CA PHE A 7 -9.59 -3.58 3.48
C PHE A 7 -10.43 -4.06 2.29
N ILE A 8 -10.64 -5.39 2.19
CA ILE A 8 -11.48 -5.99 1.13
C ILE A 8 -12.90 -5.47 1.25
N ARG A 9 -13.46 -5.44 2.47
CA ARG A 9 -14.78 -4.87 2.72
C ARG A 9 -14.87 -3.41 2.26
N ASN A 10 -13.90 -2.58 2.65
CA ASN A 10 -13.90 -1.17 2.28
C ASN A 10 -13.73 -0.97 0.78
N LEU A 11 -12.86 -1.76 0.14
CA LEU A 11 -12.70 -1.76 -1.31
C LEU A 11 -14.00 -2.15 -2.02
N TYR A 12 -14.69 -3.18 -1.54
CA TYR A 12 -15.97 -3.61 -2.09
C TYR A 12 -17.03 -2.50 -2.00
N ILE A 13 -17.14 -1.82 -0.86
CA ILE A 13 -18.04 -0.66 -0.69
C ILE A 13 -17.72 0.42 -1.71
N VAL A 14 -16.43 0.78 -1.86
CA VAL A 14 -16.02 1.82 -2.82
C VAL A 14 -16.26 1.38 -4.26
N MET A 15 -16.10 0.09 -4.58
CA MET A 15 -16.44 -0.44 -5.91
C MET A 15 -17.93 -0.33 -6.21
N LEU A 16 -18.80 -0.58 -5.23
CA LEU A 16 -20.26 -0.41 -5.42
C LEU A 16 -20.65 1.04 -5.75
N ILE A 17 -19.96 2.02 -5.18
CA ILE A 17 -20.20 3.44 -5.46
C ILE A 17 -19.37 3.98 -6.64
N SER A 18 -18.57 3.13 -7.27
CA SER A 18 -17.70 3.54 -8.40
C SER A 18 -18.43 4.21 -9.58
N PRO A 19 -19.69 3.86 -9.94
CA PRO A 19 -20.42 4.60 -10.98
C PRO A 19 -20.65 6.08 -10.61
N ILE A 20 -20.91 6.35 -9.33
CA ILE A 20 -21.07 7.72 -8.83
C ILE A 20 -19.74 8.46 -8.88
N ILE A 21 -18.66 7.80 -8.42
CA ILE A 21 -17.29 8.34 -8.50
C ILE A 21 -16.94 8.69 -9.95
N TYR A 22 -17.24 7.79 -10.89
CA TYR A 22 -16.99 8.01 -12.32
C TYR A 22 -17.73 9.25 -12.83
N ALA A 23 -19.02 9.39 -12.52
CA ALA A 23 -19.82 10.54 -12.92
C ALA A 23 -19.28 11.86 -12.37
N LEU A 24 -18.86 11.88 -11.09
CA LEU A 24 -18.24 13.04 -10.44
C LEU A 24 -16.89 13.41 -11.09
N ILE A 25 -16.03 12.42 -11.35
CA ILE A 25 -14.75 12.64 -12.03
C ILE A 25 -14.95 13.19 -13.44
N LYS A 26 -15.92 12.65 -14.19
CA LYS A 26 -16.23 13.13 -15.54
C LYS A 26 -16.70 14.59 -15.55
N ARG A 27 -17.45 15.00 -14.53
CA ARG A 27 -18.02 16.37 -14.42
C ARG A 27 -17.04 17.37 -13.83
N MET A 28 -16.35 17.02 -12.75
CA MET A 28 -15.54 17.92 -11.93
C MET A 28 -14.04 17.60 -11.96
N LYS A 29 -13.62 16.60 -12.76
CA LYS A 29 -12.25 16.06 -12.80
C LYS A 29 -11.82 15.61 -11.40
N ILE A 30 -10.58 15.93 -10.99
CA ILE A 30 -10.01 15.54 -9.69
C ILE A 30 -10.34 16.57 -8.57
N TRP A 31 -10.77 17.79 -8.92
CA TRP A 31 -10.95 18.88 -7.97
C TRP A 31 -11.96 18.61 -6.86
N TRP A 32 -12.97 17.77 -7.12
CA TRP A 32 -13.97 17.39 -6.13
C TRP A 32 -13.41 16.58 -4.95
N LEU A 33 -12.22 15.96 -5.10
CA LEU A 33 -11.56 15.20 -4.05
C LEU A 33 -10.82 16.08 -3.03
N ILE A 34 -10.49 17.32 -3.38
CA ILE A 34 -9.72 18.21 -2.52
C ILE A 34 -10.37 18.38 -1.14
N PRO A 35 -11.68 18.69 -1.00
CA PRO A 35 -12.29 18.83 0.31
C PRO A 35 -12.21 17.55 1.15
N PHE A 36 -12.39 16.37 0.54
CA PHE A 36 -12.27 15.10 1.25
C PHE A 36 -10.83 14.83 1.70
N LEU A 37 -9.85 15.17 0.87
CA LEU A 37 -8.43 15.04 1.21
C LEU A 37 -8.06 15.99 2.37
N LEU A 38 -8.51 17.23 2.34
CA LEU A 38 -8.29 18.19 3.41
C LEU A 38 -8.93 17.75 4.72
N LEU A 39 -10.18 17.31 4.69
CA LEU A 39 -10.87 16.78 5.88
C LEU A 39 -10.12 15.56 6.46
N TRP A 40 -9.64 14.67 5.61
CA TRP A 40 -8.87 13.53 6.06
C TRP A 40 -7.53 13.93 6.70
N ILE A 41 -6.82 14.90 6.12
CA ILE A 41 -5.54 15.40 6.68
C ILE A 41 -5.80 16.04 8.05
N LEU A 42 -6.87 16.83 8.18
CA LEU A 42 -7.24 17.50 9.42
C LEU A 42 -7.84 16.55 10.49
N GLY A 43 -8.04 15.28 10.14
CA GLY A 43 -8.57 14.29 11.08
C GLY A 43 -10.07 14.18 11.16
N PHE A 44 -10.80 14.98 10.38
CA PHE A 44 -12.25 14.86 10.29
C PHE A 44 -12.60 13.66 9.39
N SER A 45 -13.32 12.69 9.94
CA SER A 45 -13.79 11.54 9.17
C SER A 45 -15.30 11.58 9.03
N ILE A 46 -15.80 11.76 7.82
CA ILE A 46 -17.24 11.68 7.50
C ILE A 46 -17.70 10.22 7.60
N PHE A 47 -16.81 9.27 7.30
CA PHE A 47 -17.01 7.83 7.39
C PHE A 47 -16.01 7.22 8.38
N LYS A 48 -16.25 5.97 8.80
CA LYS A 48 -15.21 5.23 9.55
C LYS A 48 -13.88 5.34 8.82
N ASN A 49 -12.79 5.63 9.54
CA ASN A 49 -11.48 5.99 8.99
C ASN A 49 -11.01 5.12 7.81
N GLY A 50 -11.23 3.82 7.89
CA GLY A 50 -10.80 2.91 6.81
C GLY A 50 -11.56 3.09 5.49
N ILE A 51 -12.86 3.38 5.53
CA ILE A 51 -13.69 3.62 4.32
C ILE A 51 -13.27 4.93 3.66
N MET A 52 -13.02 5.98 4.45
CA MET A 52 -12.60 7.28 3.92
C MET A 52 -11.24 7.20 3.21
N ILE A 53 -10.30 6.46 3.77
CA ILE A 53 -8.99 6.20 3.14
C ILE A 53 -9.17 5.48 1.80
N ALA A 54 -9.92 4.37 1.80
CA ALA A 54 -10.20 3.61 0.59
C ALA A 54 -10.87 4.46 -0.49
N PHE A 55 -11.87 5.26 -0.10
CA PHE A 55 -12.59 6.17 -0.99
C PHE A 55 -11.66 7.22 -1.63
N ILE A 56 -10.82 7.89 -0.85
CA ILE A 56 -9.90 8.92 -1.35
C ILE A 56 -8.89 8.32 -2.33
N PHE A 57 -8.20 7.24 -1.94
CA PHE A 57 -7.14 6.69 -2.78
C PHE A 57 -7.66 5.96 -4.02
N PHE A 58 -8.80 5.27 -3.91
CA PHE A 58 -9.47 4.70 -5.08
C PHE A 58 -9.91 5.78 -6.07
N SER A 59 -10.54 6.85 -5.56
CA SER A 59 -11.01 7.95 -6.40
C SER A 59 -9.87 8.73 -7.04
N LEU A 60 -8.73 8.91 -6.35
CA LEU A 60 -7.51 9.48 -6.92
C LEU A 60 -6.98 8.61 -8.06
N GLY A 61 -6.85 7.29 -7.84
CA GLY A 61 -6.41 6.36 -8.88
C GLY A 61 -7.33 6.36 -10.10
N ALA A 62 -8.65 6.30 -9.88
CA ALA A 62 -9.65 6.39 -10.94
C ALA A 62 -9.58 7.73 -11.69
N GLY A 63 -9.41 8.84 -10.96
CA GLY A 63 -9.27 10.17 -11.54
C GLY A 63 -8.06 10.29 -12.45
N LEU A 64 -6.91 9.81 -12.01
CA LEU A 64 -5.68 9.79 -12.83
C LEU A 64 -5.86 8.95 -14.09
N SER A 65 -6.48 7.78 -13.97
CA SER A 65 -6.75 6.89 -15.11
C SER A 65 -7.73 7.50 -16.12
N ILE A 66 -8.87 8.01 -15.65
CA ILE A 66 -9.92 8.57 -16.52
C ILE A 66 -9.47 9.86 -17.20
N CYS A 67 -8.76 10.73 -16.47
CA CYS A 67 -8.22 11.98 -17.01
C CYS A 67 -6.96 11.76 -17.86
N LYS A 68 -6.49 10.52 -18.02
CA LYS A 68 -5.26 10.17 -18.77
C LYS A 68 -4.04 10.99 -18.31
N HIS A 69 -4.02 11.40 -17.06
CA HIS A 69 -2.85 12.05 -16.47
C HIS A 69 -1.78 11.00 -16.19
N HIS A 70 -0.81 10.88 -17.10
CA HIS A 70 0.40 10.12 -16.82
C HIS A 70 1.24 10.90 -15.80
N LEU A 71 1.36 10.33 -14.62
CA LEU A 71 2.26 10.85 -13.58
C LEU A 71 3.72 10.58 -14.03
N VAL A 72 4.28 11.44 -14.89
CA VAL A 72 5.70 11.39 -15.26
C VAL A 72 6.50 12.01 -14.11
N ILE A 73 6.70 11.24 -13.05
CA ILE A 73 7.32 11.72 -11.80
C ILE A 73 8.76 11.19 -11.65
N ASP A 74 9.26 10.44 -12.62
CA ASP A 74 10.60 9.83 -12.60
C ASP A 74 11.74 10.84 -12.40
N LYS A 75 11.57 12.07 -12.92
CA LYS A 75 12.55 13.16 -12.77
C LYS A 75 12.65 13.69 -11.33
N HIS A 76 11.64 13.47 -10.52
CA HIS A 76 11.54 14.03 -9.17
C HIS A 76 11.76 13.00 -8.06
N VAL A 77 12.32 11.83 -8.38
CA VAL A 77 12.54 10.75 -7.42
C VAL A 77 13.38 11.20 -6.20
N VAL A 78 14.43 11.99 -6.44
CA VAL A 78 15.29 12.53 -5.37
C VAL A 78 14.50 13.49 -4.48
N LEU A 79 13.71 14.41 -5.08
CA LEU A 79 12.88 15.34 -4.33
C LEU A 79 11.87 14.62 -3.43
N PHE A 80 11.14 13.63 -3.98
CA PHE A 80 10.17 12.87 -3.20
C PHE A 80 10.81 11.97 -2.15
N SER A 81 12.01 11.44 -2.41
CA SER A 81 12.81 10.73 -1.41
C SER A 81 13.19 11.64 -0.24
N LEU A 82 13.70 12.85 -0.54
CA LEU A 82 14.05 13.82 0.50
C LEU A 82 12.84 14.28 1.30
N LEU A 83 11.72 14.55 0.65
CA LEU A 83 10.46 14.91 1.32
C LEU A 83 9.95 13.78 2.21
N PHE A 84 10.01 12.54 1.76
CA PHE A 84 9.62 11.37 2.54
C PHE A 84 10.52 11.18 3.77
N CYS A 85 11.85 11.24 3.61
CA CYS A 85 12.79 11.19 4.72
C CYS A 85 12.57 12.35 5.71
N LEU A 86 12.36 13.56 5.22
CA LEU A 86 12.07 14.73 6.04
C LEU A 86 10.82 14.53 6.90
N THR A 87 9.74 14.03 6.30
CA THR A 87 8.48 13.78 7.04
C THR A 87 8.65 12.70 8.10
N ILE A 88 9.47 11.66 7.88
CA ILE A 88 9.80 10.65 8.89
C ILE A 88 10.57 11.29 10.04
N ILE A 89 11.61 12.09 9.75
CA ILE A 89 12.43 12.76 10.76
C ILE A 89 11.58 13.72 11.59
N LEU A 90 10.76 14.53 10.93
CA LEU A 90 9.86 15.46 11.63
C LEU A 90 8.90 14.72 12.54
N ARG A 91 8.28 13.63 12.06
CA ARG A 91 7.38 12.80 12.86
C ARG A 91 8.07 12.19 14.08
N TYR A 92 9.33 11.79 13.96
CA TYR A 92 10.11 11.25 15.07
C TYR A 92 10.43 12.31 16.13
N ASN A 93 10.72 13.55 15.72
CA ASN A 93 11.09 14.64 16.63
C ASN A 93 9.87 15.35 17.28
N PHE A 94 8.72 15.36 16.60
CA PHE A 94 7.52 16.02 17.12
C PHE A 94 6.61 15.01 17.83
N HIS A 95 6.64 15.02 19.17
CA HIS A 95 5.83 14.14 20.02
C HIS A 95 4.43 14.67 20.33
N HIS A 96 4.11 15.91 19.93
CA HIS A 96 2.79 16.48 20.14
C HIS A 96 1.76 15.73 19.31
N GLU A 97 0.72 15.16 19.94
CA GLU A 97 -0.24 14.23 19.30
C GLU A 97 -0.87 14.81 18.02
N SER A 98 -1.36 16.06 18.05
CA SER A 98 -2.00 16.70 16.90
C SER A 98 -1.05 16.87 15.72
N ILE A 99 0.20 17.29 15.98
CA ILE A 99 1.22 17.51 14.95
C ILE A 99 1.67 16.15 14.38
N SER A 100 1.93 15.18 15.24
CA SER A 100 2.31 13.81 14.85
C SER A 100 1.22 13.15 14.00
N PHE A 101 -0.06 13.41 14.31
CA PHE A 101 -1.18 12.93 13.53
C PHE A 101 -1.18 13.50 12.10
N ILE A 102 -1.06 14.83 11.94
CA ILE A 102 -1.00 15.48 10.63
C ILE A 102 0.24 15.02 9.85
N LEU A 103 1.40 14.99 10.49
CA LEU A 103 2.64 14.50 9.88
C LEU A 103 2.51 13.06 9.40
N SER A 104 1.77 12.19 10.11
CA SER A 104 1.52 10.82 9.67
C SER A 104 0.75 10.75 8.35
N LYS A 105 -0.22 11.66 8.13
CA LYS A 105 -0.99 11.73 6.88
C LYS A 105 -0.14 12.27 5.72
N ILE A 106 0.67 13.29 5.98
CA ILE A 106 1.62 13.84 5.02
C ILE A 106 2.66 12.78 4.64
N ASN A 107 3.15 12.02 5.63
CA ASN A 107 4.10 10.92 5.38
C ASN A 107 3.51 9.82 4.49
N ILE A 108 2.22 9.49 4.63
CA ILE A 108 1.54 8.55 3.72
C ILE A 108 1.53 9.10 2.28
N LEU A 109 1.17 10.37 2.09
CA LEU A 109 1.13 10.98 0.76
C LEU A 109 2.51 11.06 0.11
N THR A 110 3.52 11.53 0.85
CA THR A 110 4.90 11.61 0.36
C THR A 110 5.48 10.23 0.08
N GLY A 111 5.16 9.22 0.91
CA GLY A 111 5.54 7.83 0.70
C GLY A 111 4.94 7.23 -0.57
N ILE A 112 3.66 7.50 -0.87
CA ILE A 112 3.03 7.07 -2.13
C ILE A 112 3.70 7.73 -3.34
N LEU A 113 3.92 9.05 -3.29
CA LEU A 113 4.59 9.78 -4.38
C LEU A 113 6.03 9.27 -4.59
N PHE A 114 6.77 9.05 -3.50
CA PHE A 114 8.09 8.43 -3.56
C PHE A 114 8.04 7.04 -4.20
N SER A 115 7.13 6.17 -3.76
CA SER A 115 7.03 4.80 -4.26
C SER A 115 6.71 4.77 -5.76
N ILE A 116 5.77 5.61 -6.23
CA ILE A 116 5.44 5.72 -7.65
C ILE A 116 6.64 6.26 -8.46
N SER A 117 7.28 7.31 -7.97
CA SER A 117 8.45 7.90 -8.64
C SER A 117 9.62 6.92 -8.72
N PHE A 118 9.88 6.21 -7.62
CA PHE A 118 10.93 5.21 -7.53
C PHE A 118 10.68 4.03 -8.46
N ALA A 119 9.45 3.48 -8.46
CA ALA A 119 9.08 2.39 -9.35
C ALA A 119 9.22 2.80 -10.84
N THR A 120 8.77 4.02 -11.19
CA THR A 120 8.88 4.55 -12.56
C THR A 120 10.34 4.75 -12.96
N TYR A 121 11.17 5.30 -12.05
CA TYR A 121 12.61 5.47 -12.27
C TYR A 121 13.33 4.14 -12.47
N MET A 122 13.06 3.16 -11.60
CA MET A 122 13.65 1.82 -11.66
C MET A 122 13.27 1.12 -12.96
N ASN A 123 12.00 1.20 -13.35
CA ASN A 123 11.53 0.60 -14.58
C ASN A 123 12.21 1.18 -15.81
N LYS A 124 12.34 2.51 -15.86
CA LYS A 124 13.03 3.22 -16.94
C LYS A 124 14.53 2.87 -17.02
N ARG A 125 15.18 2.69 -15.86
CA ARG A 125 16.62 2.44 -15.77
C ARG A 125 16.98 0.98 -16.06
N TRP A 126 16.19 0.04 -15.55
CA TRP A 126 16.52 -1.39 -15.57
C TRP A 126 15.56 -2.26 -16.39
N LYS A 127 14.56 -1.65 -17.01
CA LYS A 127 13.57 -2.36 -17.86
C LYS A 127 12.95 -3.58 -17.18
N ILE A 128 12.58 -3.43 -15.90
CA ILE A 128 12.07 -4.52 -15.04
C ILE A 128 10.55 -4.75 -15.19
N ASP A 129 9.97 -4.35 -16.33
CA ASP A 129 8.53 -4.42 -16.61
C ASP A 129 7.96 -5.82 -16.35
N SER A 130 8.66 -6.88 -16.79
CA SER A 130 8.19 -8.26 -16.59
C SER A 130 8.13 -8.67 -15.12
N TYR A 131 9.10 -8.26 -14.31
CA TYR A 131 9.11 -8.54 -12.87
C TYR A 131 8.05 -7.74 -12.12
N THR A 132 7.88 -6.46 -12.47
CA THR A 132 6.85 -5.61 -11.85
C THR A 132 5.45 -6.06 -12.22
N GLN A 133 5.22 -6.48 -13.47
CA GLN A 133 3.95 -7.08 -13.89
C GLN A 133 3.67 -8.39 -13.16
N PHE A 134 4.68 -9.25 -13.01
CA PHE A 134 4.55 -10.49 -12.25
C PHE A 134 4.20 -10.20 -10.78
N LEU A 135 4.96 -9.35 -10.08
CA LEU A 135 4.68 -8.98 -8.70
C LEU A 135 3.31 -8.29 -8.56
N GLY A 136 2.93 -7.46 -9.51
CA GLY A 136 1.59 -6.85 -9.56
C GLY A 136 0.48 -7.88 -9.71
N SER A 137 0.70 -8.93 -10.51
CA SER A 137 -0.30 -10.00 -10.71
C SER A 137 -0.52 -10.84 -9.45
N ILE A 138 0.52 -11.06 -8.65
CA ILE A 138 0.43 -11.86 -7.41
C ILE A 138 0.23 -11.02 -6.15
N SER A 139 0.24 -9.69 -6.25
CA SER A 139 0.16 -8.78 -5.10
C SER A 139 -1.09 -9.02 -4.25
N PHE A 140 -2.23 -9.28 -4.89
CA PHE A 140 -3.48 -9.59 -4.19
C PHE A 140 -3.38 -10.92 -3.41
N PHE A 141 -2.76 -11.92 -4.00
CA PHE A 141 -2.51 -13.20 -3.33
C PHE A 141 -1.61 -13.02 -2.10
N ILE A 142 -0.50 -12.28 -2.27
CA ILE A 142 0.41 -11.95 -1.16
C ILE A 142 -0.37 -11.20 -0.07
N TYR A 143 -1.18 -10.20 -0.45
CA TYR A 143 -1.99 -9.43 0.48
C TYR A 143 -2.95 -10.30 1.30
N CYS A 144 -3.61 -11.27 0.69
CA CYS A 144 -4.51 -12.17 1.40
C CYS A 144 -3.79 -13.16 2.31
N LEU A 145 -2.62 -13.62 1.90
CA LEU A 145 -1.89 -14.68 2.60
C LEU A 145 -0.98 -14.17 3.72
N HIS A 146 -0.36 -12.98 3.55
CA HIS A 146 0.63 -12.47 4.51
C HIS A 146 0.09 -12.34 5.93
N ASP A 147 -1.16 -11.93 6.09
CA ASP A 147 -1.73 -11.74 7.42
C ASP A 147 -2.02 -13.08 8.14
N LEU A 148 -2.26 -14.14 7.36
CA LEU A 148 -2.38 -15.50 7.90
C LEU A 148 -1.01 -16.06 8.32
N MET A 149 0.06 -15.73 7.57
CA MET A 149 1.40 -16.23 7.83
C MET A 149 2.15 -15.40 8.89
N LEU A 150 1.86 -14.11 8.97
CA LEU A 150 2.57 -13.16 9.82
C LEU A 150 2.67 -13.56 11.31
N PRO A 151 1.62 -14.11 12.00
CA PRO A 151 1.72 -14.56 13.38
C PRO A 151 2.75 -15.69 13.57
N PHE A 152 2.78 -16.66 12.63
CA PHE A 152 3.72 -17.79 12.67
C PHE A 152 5.16 -17.31 12.46
N ILE A 153 5.38 -16.44 11.50
CA ILE A 153 6.69 -15.88 11.17
C ILE A 153 7.21 -15.03 12.32
N LYS A 154 6.36 -14.18 12.91
CA LYS A 154 6.73 -13.39 14.10
C LYS A 154 7.14 -14.28 15.25
N THR A 155 6.37 -15.31 15.55
CA THR A 155 6.67 -16.27 16.63
C THR A 155 8.00 -16.97 16.38
N PHE A 156 8.25 -17.42 15.14
CA PHE A 156 9.52 -18.01 14.75
C PHE A 156 10.70 -17.08 15.00
N TRP A 157 10.64 -15.83 14.53
CA TRP A 157 11.71 -14.86 14.70
C TRP A 157 11.92 -14.47 16.17
N ILE A 158 10.84 -14.30 16.95
CA ILE A 158 10.94 -14.02 18.40
C ILE A 158 11.65 -15.17 19.11
N ASN A 159 11.29 -16.42 18.84
CA ASN A 159 11.93 -17.58 19.44
C ASN A 159 13.39 -17.72 19.01
N PHE A 160 13.70 -17.46 17.74
CA PHE A 160 15.07 -17.46 17.21
C PHE A 160 15.95 -16.43 17.97
N TYR A 161 15.49 -15.19 18.12
CA TYR A 161 16.23 -14.16 18.83
C TYR A 161 16.41 -14.49 20.33
N LYS A 162 15.37 -15.02 20.98
CA LYS A 162 15.45 -15.45 22.38
C LYS A 162 16.47 -16.58 22.59
N ASN A 163 16.42 -17.60 21.73
CA ASN A 163 17.30 -18.75 21.85
C ASN A 163 18.78 -18.40 21.63
N HIS A 164 19.05 -17.37 20.85
CA HIS A 164 20.41 -16.89 20.60
C HIS A 164 20.84 -15.71 21.47
N ASN A 165 20.02 -15.32 22.45
CA ASN A 165 20.28 -14.15 23.32
C ASN A 165 20.56 -12.85 22.53
N ILE A 166 19.96 -12.69 21.34
CA ILE A 166 20.14 -11.50 20.52
C ILE A 166 19.11 -10.45 20.94
N LEU A 167 19.55 -9.20 21.13
CA LEU A 167 18.65 -8.10 21.43
C LEU A 167 17.72 -7.81 20.25
N PHE A 168 16.43 -7.58 20.55
CA PHE A 168 15.46 -7.17 19.54
C PHE A 168 15.88 -5.83 18.91
N ASN A 169 16.03 -5.81 17.59
CA ASN A 169 16.46 -4.65 16.84
C ASN A 169 15.67 -4.51 15.52
N GLY A 170 15.92 -3.42 14.78
CA GLY A 170 15.26 -3.15 13.51
C GLY A 170 15.46 -4.25 12.45
N TRP A 171 16.55 -5.00 12.48
CA TRP A 171 16.84 -6.09 11.57
C TRP A 171 15.85 -7.26 11.69
N MET A 172 15.34 -7.49 12.91
CA MET A 172 14.29 -8.49 13.12
C MET A 172 13.03 -8.15 12.29
N TYR A 173 12.61 -6.87 12.29
CA TYR A 173 11.44 -6.45 11.50
C TYR A 173 11.67 -6.64 10.00
N ILE A 174 12.86 -6.29 9.51
CA ILE A 174 13.23 -6.51 8.10
C ILE A 174 13.22 -8.01 7.78
N GLY A 175 13.78 -8.83 8.65
CA GLY A 175 13.79 -10.29 8.51
C GLY A 175 12.38 -10.88 8.44
N VAL A 176 11.47 -10.43 9.32
CA VAL A 176 10.06 -10.85 9.32
C VAL A 176 9.40 -10.51 7.99
N ILE A 177 9.56 -9.27 7.48
CA ILE A 177 8.93 -8.83 6.23
C ILE A 177 9.46 -9.62 5.04
N ILE A 178 10.78 -9.79 4.93
CA ILE A 178 11.39 -10.53 3.82
C ILE A 178 10.94 -11.99 3.84
N THR A 179 10.97 -12.63 5.02
CA THR A 179 10.55 -14.03 5.19
C THR A 179 9.09 -14.22 4.80
N ASP A 180 8.22 -13.29 5.21
CA ASP A 180 6.79 -13.32 4.91
C ASP A 180 6.52 -13.24 3.39
N ILE A 181 7.13 -12.26 2.73
CA ILE A 181 6.99 -12.11 1.26
C ILE A 181 7.53 -13.34 0.53
N CYS A 182 8.72 -13.85 0.92
CA CYS A 182 9.31 -15.03 0.30
C CYS A 182 8.44 -16.28 0.47
N LEU A 183 7.87 -16.48 1.66
CA LEU A 183 6.96 -17.60 1.90
C LEU A 183 5.66 -17.47 1.09
N CYS A 184 5.08 -16.29 1.01
CA CYS A 184 3.90 -16.05 0.18
C CYS A 184 4.17 -16.37 -1.31
N ILE A 185 5.31 -15.95 -1.83
CA ILE A 185 5.71 -16.24 -3.20
C ILE A 185 5.96 -17.76 -3.39
N LEU A 186 6.61 -18.42 -2.44
CA LEU A 186 6.83 -19.86 -2.48
C LEU A 186 5.50 -20.62 -2.52
N ILE A 187 4.58 -20.28 -1.63
CA ILE A 187 3.24 -20.90 -1.58
C ILE A 187 2.49 -20.67 -2.90
N TYR A 188 2.60 -19.48 -3.48
CA TYR A 188 2.02 -19.18 -4.79
C TYR A 188 2.54 -20.16 -5.87
N PHE A 189 3.85 -20.37 -5.96
CA PHE A 189 4.42 -21.29 -6.95
C PHE A 189 4.00 -22.75 -6.71
N ILE A 190 3.93 -23.17 -5.45
CA ILE A 190 3.46 -24.50 -5.07
C ILE A 190 1.99 -24.68 -5.50
N LEU A 191 1.11 -23.74 -5.14
CA LEU A 191 -0.31 -23.79 -5.50
C LEU A 191 -0.52 -23.75 -7.02
N ARG A 192 0.24 -22.92 -7.73
CA ARG A 192 0.18 -22.86 -9.19
C ARG A 192 0.56 -24.20 -9.85
N LYS A 193 1.50 -24.94 -9.25
CA LYS A 193 1.92 -26.26 -9.75
C LYS A 193 0.89 -27.34 -9.44
N ILE A 194 0.28 -27.32 -8.25
CA ILE A 194 -0.68 -28.33 -7.79
C ILE A 194 -2.06 -28.10 -8.41
N SER A 195 -2.55 -26.87 -8.40
CA SER A 195 -3.89 -26.52 -8.87
C SER A 195 -3.90 -25.15 -9.55
N PRO A 196 -3.60 -25.10 -10.86
CA PRO A 196 -3.61 -23.85 -11.62
C PRO A 196 -4.99 -23.17 -11.64
N GLN A 197 -6.07 -23.95 -11.62
CA GLN A 197 -7.45 -23.43 -11.61
C GLN A 197 -7.74 -22.64 -10.33
N ILE A 198 -7.40 -23.16 -9.15
CA ILE A 198 -7.57 -22.47 -7.88
C ILE A 198 -6.73 -21.19 -7.86
N THR A 199 -5.49 -21.27 -8.34
CA THR A 199 -4.61 -20.11 -8.41
C THR A 199 -5.19 -19.00 -9.29
N THR A 200 -5.76 -19.34 -10.44
CA THR A 200 -6.42 -18.37 -11.34
C THR A 200 -7.63 -17.70 -10.67
N ILE A 201 -8.45 -18.48 -9.95
CA ILE A 201 -9.59 -17.93 -9.18
C ILE A 201 -9.09 -16.96 -8.10
N LEU A 202 -8.06 -17.35 -7.33
CA LEU A 202 -7.48 -16.52 -6.27
C LEU A 202 -6.82 -15.23 -6.81
N LEU A 203 -6.37 -15.24 -8.06
CA LEU A 203 -5.82 -14.06 -8.74
C LEU A 203 -6.90 -13.18 -9.40
N GLY A 204 -8.17 -13.52 -9.26
CA GLY A 204 -9.27 -12.78 -9.87
C GLY A 204 -9.43 -13.03 -11.36
N GLY A 205 -9.09 -14.24 -11.84
CA GLY A 205 -9.29 -14.65 -13.23
C GLY A 205 -8.28 -14.07 -14.23
N ARG A 206 -7.10 -13.66 -13.77
CA ARG A 206 -6.00 -13.09 -14.58
C ARG A 206 -4.92 -14.11 -14.89
#